data_6a36db50c5b3d3d8f984c573dbc28044
#
_entry.id   6a36db50c5b3d3d8f984c573dbc28044
#
_cell.length_a   1.000
_cell.length_b   1.000
_cell.length_c   1.000
_cell.angle_alpha   90.00
_cell.angle_beta   90.00
_cell.angle_gamma   90.00
#
_symmetry.space_group_name_H-M   'P 1'
#
loop_
_entity.id
_entity.type
_entity.pdbx_description
1 polymer ?
#
loop_
_entity_poly.entity_id
_entity_poly.type
_entity_poly.pdbx_seq_one_letter_code
_entity_poly.pdbx_strand_id
1 'polypeptide(L)'
;EYDTAMEEAFEADYDKVRSFITGTVGEIKKGLVSREFYYKQCDYMNFLHTLAMSAYPVDISLSATLLIDGKVPAGEVRYQDIRKVYPYENKLVVLRLTGAEILKYLEASYDAWINTVTEPYENAHVLKIKQSKDYSTGKMAWKLAKSPANFDSAAGINYTVDVTKPYGSRVVITDMADGSKFELDKEYTAAITTYRSVGSGGLLKAAGLEDMKSVEDRIVYRGPEFRTILYRYFKKNGSIDPAVVGDPKVVGSWKFVPEFAPAAIKADVELLYGK
;
A
#
# COMPACT_ATOMS: atom_id res chain seq x y z
N GLU A 1 30.95 28.69 -26.55
CA GLU A 1 31.80 29.11 -25.44
C GLU A 1 31.05 28.81 -24.14
N TYR A 2 31.76 28.22 -23.21
CA TYR A 2 31.24 27.86 -21.88
C TYR A 2 31.21 29.14 -21.02
N ASP A 3 30.06 29.49 -20.46
CA ASP A 3 29.93 30.70 -19.63
C ASP A 3 30.34 30.41 -18.17
N THR A 4 31.63 30.57 -17.92
CA THR A 4 32.25 30.35 -16.59
C THR A 4 31.71 31.28 -15.51
N ALA A 5 31.32 32.54 -15.87
CA ALA A 5 30.77 33.49 -14.91
C ALA A 5 29.36 33.06 -14.43
N MET A 6 28.59 32.46 -15.31
CA MET A 6 27.29 31.92 -14.96
C MET A 6 27.44 30.67 -14.05
N GLU A 7 28.43 29.83 -14.33
CA GLU A 7 28.73 28.65 -13.51
C GLU A 7 29.14 29.03 -12.09
N GLU A 8 30.08 29.97 -11.95
CA GLU A 8 30.54 30.50 -10.66
C GLU A 8 29.40 31.15 -9.84
N ALA A 9 28.45 31.83 -10.52
CA ALA A 9 27.30 32.43 -9.85
C ALA A 9 26.34 31.39 -9.20
N PHE A 10 26.25 30.19 -9.75
CA PHE A 10 25.40 29.13 -9.26
C PHE A 10 26.10 28.06 -8.42
N GLU A 11 27.44 28.08 -8.34
CA GLU A 11 28.23 27.06 -7.65
C GLU A 11 27.83 26.91 -6.17
N ALA A 12 27.65 28.03 -5.45
CA ALA A 12 27.27 28.03 -4.04
C ALA A 12 25.86 27.45 -3.81
N ASP A 13 24.93 27.70 -4.73
CA ASP A 13 23.58 27.15 -4.63
C ASP A 13 23.55 25.66 -5.07
N TYR A 14 24.36 25.31 -6.06
CA TYR A 14 24.56 23.94 -6.48
C TYR A 14 25.11 23.08 -5.34
N ASP A 15 26.12 23.56 -4.63
CA ASP A 15 26.71 22.84 -3.48
C ASP A 15 25.73 22.70 -2.31
N LYS A 16 24.91 23.71 -2.03
CA LYS A 16 23.82 23.62 -1.04
C LYS A 16 22.81 22.53 -1.41
N VAL A 17 22.35 22.55 -2.67
CA VAL A 17 21.41 21.54 -3.17
C VAL A 17 22.03 20.14 -3.11
N ARG A 18 23.28 20.01 -3.56
CA ARG A 18 24.03 18.74 -3.54
C ARG A 18 24.18 18.20 -2.12
N SER A 19 24.59 19.06 -1.18
CA SER A 19 24.71 18.69 0.23
C SER A 19 23.38 18.25 0.83
N PHE A 20 22.29 18.94 0.48
CA PHE A 20 20.95 18.58 0.93
C PHE A 20 20.50 17.21 0.39
N ILE A 21 20.61 16.97 -0.93
CA ILE A 21 20.12 15.73 -1.54
C ILE A 21 20.96 14.50 -1.18
N THR A 22 22.26 14.69 -0.88
CA THR A 22 23.17 13.61 -0.43
C THR A 22 23.17 13.42 1.08
N GLY A 23 22.55 14.36 1.83
CA GLY A 23 22.46 14.30 3.29
C GLY A 23 21.62 13.15 3.79
N THR A 24 22.07 12.51 4.87
CA THR A 24 21.35 11.44 5.56
C THR A 24 20.09 11.99 6.21
N VAL A 25 18.97 11.33 5.97
CA VAL A 25 17.66 11.68 6.57
C VAL A 25 17.25 10.70 7.65
N GLY A 26 17.75 9.47 7.63
CA GLY A 26 17.45 8.43 8.60
C GLY A 26 18.00 7.06 8.21
N GLU A 27 17.48 6.01 8.82
CA GLU A 27 17.92 4.63 8.64
C GLU A 27 16.72 3.69 8.51
N ILE A 28 16.87 2.62 7.74
CA ILE A 28 15.95 1.46 7.72
C ILE A 28 16.64 0.34 8.49
N LYS A 29 16.08 -0.04 9.65
CA LYS A 29 16.69 -1.02 10.56
C LYS A 29 16.78 -2.43 9.97
N LYS A 30 15.77 -2.82 9.20
CA LYS A 30 15.67 -4.11 8.53
C LYS A 30 15.09 -3.91 7.15
N GLY A 31 15.66 -4.58 6.15
CA GLY A 31 15.16 -4.49 4.77
C GLY A 31 13.68 -4.85 4.66
N LEU A 32 12.96 -4.09 3.85
CA LEU A 32 11.53 -4.27 3.61
C LEU A 32 11.34 -4.98 2.27
N VAL A 33 10.50 -6.02 2.25
CA VAL A 33 10.20 -6.82 1.05
C VAL A 33 8.73 -6.65 0.71
N SER A 34 8.44 -6.17 -0.51
CA SER A 34 7.06 -5.93 -0.94
C SER A 34 6.34 -7.20 -1.41
N ARG A 35 7.07 -8.18 -1.95
CA ARG A 35 6.50 -9.44 -2.51
C ARG A 35 5.59 -10.18 -1.52
N GLU A 36 5.88 -10.12 -0.22
CA GLU A 36 5.11 -10.80 0.81
C GLU A 36 3.66 -10.30 0.94
N PHE A 37 3.41 -9.07 0.53
CA PHE A 37 2.09 -8.43 0.55
C PHE A 37 1.01 -9.25 -0.17
N TYR A 38 1.39 -10.03 -1.20
CA TYR A 38 0.41 -10.81 -1.97
C TYR A 38 -0.26 -11.92 -1.16
N TYR A 39 0.41 -12.46 -0.13
CA TYR A 39 -0.08 -13.62 0.60
C TYR A 39 -0.15 -13.44 2.11
N LYS A 40 0.34 -12.33 2.65
CA LYS A 40 0.27 -12.01 4.09
C LYS A 40 0.47 -10.51 4.36
N GLN A 41 0.08 -10.09 5.55
CA GLN A 41 0.53 -8.81 6.09
C GLN A 41 2.06 -8.79 6.19
N CYS A 42 2.70 -7.68 5.80
CA CYS A 42 4.16 -7.59 5.76
C CYS A 42 4.68 -6.23 6.22
N ASP A 43 5.96 -6.20 6.62
CA ASP A 43 6.62 -5.01 7.15
C ASP A 43 6.56 -3.81 6.18
N TYR A 44 6.65 -4.06 4.86
CA TYR A 44 6.54 -3.01 3.85
C TYR A 44 5.16 -2.33 3.83
N MET A 45 4.08 -3.11 3.88
CA MET A 45 2.73 -2.55 3.91
C MET A 45 2.42 -1.89 5.26
N ASN A 46 2.84 -2.50 6.36
CA ASN A 46 2.72 -1.90 7.69
C ASN A 46 3.40 -0.53 7.73
N PHE A 47 4.59 -0.41 7.14
CA PHE A 47 5.29 0.87 7.00
C PHE A 47 4.47 1.90 6.19
N LEU A 48 3.93 1.53 5.02
CA LEU A 48 3.12 2.46 4.21
C LEU A 48 1.88 2.95 4.96
N HIS A 49 1.19 2.05 5.66
CA HIS A 49 0.03 2.39 6.49
C HIS A 49 0.41 3.29 7.66
N THR A 50 1.47 2.94 8.40
CA THR A 50 1.96 3.76 9.52
C THR A 50 2.36 5.16 9.04
N LEU A 51 2.97 5.27 7.86
CA LEU A 51 3.33 6.55 7.27
C LEU A 51 2.10 7.43 7.03
N ALA A 52 1.04 6.86 6.44
CA ALA A 52 -0.22 7.56 6.23
C ALA A 52 -0.87 8.00 7.56
N MET A 53 -0.96 7.08 8.52
CA MET A 53 -1.58 7.31 9.83
C MET A 53 -0.78 8.27 10.71
N SER A 54 0.54 8.39 10.52
CA SER A 54 1.38 9.31 11.27
C SER A 54 1.24 10.77 10.83
N ALA A 55 0.71 11.03 9.65
CA ALA A 55 0.63 12.36 9.06
C ALA A 55 -0.62 13.15 9.47
N TYR A 56 -1.68 12.43 9.81
CA TYR A 56 -2.95 12.99 10.27
C TYR A 56 -3.68 11.94 11.13
N PRO A 57 -4.36 12.34 12.21
CA PRO A 57 -5.16 11.41 13.00
C PRO A 57 -6.26 10.77 12.15
N VAL A 58 -6.16 9.47 11.95
CA VAL A 58 -7.14 8.68 11.18
C VAL A 58 -7.41 7.36 11.87
N ASP A 59 -8.60 6.83 11.67
CA ASP A 59 -9.00 5.54 12.21
C ASP A 59 -8.43 4.39 11.36
N ILE A 60 -8.40 4.57 10.03
CA ILE A 60 -8.09 3.51 9.06
C ILE A 60 -7.17 4.05 7.96
N SER A 61 -6.29 3.23 7.45
CA SER A 61 -5.49 3.49 6.25
C SER A 61 -5.78 2.43 5.18
N LEU A 62 -6.05 2.86 3.95
CA LEU A 62 -6.28 2.01 2.79
C LEU A 62 -5.16 2.26 1.77
N SER A 63 -4.40 1.25 1.41
CA SER A 63 -3.25 1.40 0.52
C SER A 63 -2.93 0.14 -0.26
N ALA A 64 -2.53 0.32 -1.51
CA ALA A 64 -1.93 -0.72 -2.34
C ALA A 64 -0.41 -0.77 -2.15
N THR A 65 0.21 -1.87 -2.57
CA THR A 65 1.66 -1.93 -2.71
C THR A 65 2.14 -0.98 -3.81
N LEU A 66 3.23 -0.28 -3.53
CA LEU A 66 3.85 0.63 -4.50
C LEU A 66 5.01 -0.04 -5.26
N LEU A 67 5.58 -1.08 -4.67
CA LEU A 67 6.61 -1.92 -5.26
C LEU A 67 6.01 -3.29 -5.52
N ILE A 68 6.00 -3.72 -6.78
CA ILE A 68 5.36 -4.98 -7.19
C ILE A 68 6.16 -6.20 -6.72
N ASP A 69 7.45 -6.16 -6.92
CA ASP A 69 8.43 -7.18 -6.49
C ASP A 69 9.73 -6.47 -6.13
N GLY A 70 9.63 -5.61 -5.13
CA GLY A 70 10.72 -4.74 -4.72
C GLY A 70 11.27 -5.05 -3.35
N LYS A 71 12.50 -4.58 -3.15
CA LYS A 71 13.18 -4.61 -1.86
C LYS A 71 13.69 -3.21 -1.55
N VAL A 72 13.45 -2.75 -0.34
CA VAL A 72 14.09 -1.57 0.22
C VAL A 72 15.17 -2.08 1.17
N PRO A 73 16.46 -1.89 0.87
CA PRO A 73 17.53 -2.43 1.69
C PRO A 73 17.57 -1.78 3.09
N ALA A 74 18.07 -2.52 4.06
CA ALA A 74 18.44 -1.94 5.35
C ALA A 74 19.63 -0.98 5.18
N GLY A 75 19.75 -0.02 6.10
CA GLY A 75 20.88 0.91 6.17
C GLY A 75 20.46 2.37 6.07
N GLU A 76 21.46 3.22 5.86
CA GLU A 76 21.30 4.66 5.76
C GLU A 76 20.44 5.07 4.56
N VAL A 77 19.54 6.02 4.78
CA VAL A 77 18.70 6.62 3.74
C VAL A 77 19.09 8.09 3.57
N ARG A 78 19.45 8.46 2.36
CA ARG A 78 19.70 9.86 1.97
C ARG A 78 18.43 10.47 1.39
N TYR A 79 18.37 11.80 1.34
CA TYR A 79 17.19 12.49 0.78
C TYR A 79 16.86 12.00 -0.65
N GLN A 80 17.87 11.84 -1.51
CA GLN A 80 17.70 11.32 -2.88
C GLN A 80 17.14 9.90 -2.94
N ASP A 81 17.32 9.09 -1.88
CA ASP A 81 16.87 7.70 -1.82
C ASP A 81 15.39 7.57 -1.43
N ILE A 82 14.76 8.65 -0.94
CA ILE A 82 13.33 8.68 -0.61
C ILE A 82 12.47 8.19 -1.78
N ARG A 83 12.85 8.51 -3.02
CA ARG A 83 12.15 8.03 -4.23
C ARG A 83 12.21 6.51 -4.42
N LYS A 84 13.23 5.83 -3.90
CA LYS A 84 13.34 4.37 -3.96
C LYS A 84 12.38 3.71 -2.95
N VAL A 85 12.12 4.38 -1.84
CA VAL A 85 11.20 3.90 -0.80
C VAL A 85 9.76 4.19 -1.19
N TYR A 86 9.49 5.40 -1.71
CA TYR A 86 8.18 5.84 -2.17
C TYR A 86 8.28 6.44 -3.59
N PRO A 87 8.06 5.66 -4.66
CA PRO A 87 8.34 6.07 -6.04
C PRO A 87 7.33 7.06 -6.65
N TYR A 88 6.11 7.16 -6.11
CA TYR A 88 5.03 7.96 -6.68
C TYR A 88 4.89 9.35 -6.04
N GLU A 89 4.27 10.29 -6.77
CA GLU A 89 3.99 11.66 -6.31
C GLU A 89 2.56 11.81 -5.76
N ASN A 90 2.11 10.80 -5.02
CA ASN A 90 0.81 10.85 -4.38
C ASN A 90 0.81 11.77 -3.17
N LYS A 91 -0.29 12.50 -2.97
CA LYS A 91 -0.58 13.22 -1.73
C LYS A 91 -1.52 12.42 -0.84
N LEU A 92 -1.44 12.65 0.46
CA LEU A 92 -2.40 12.11 1.41
C LEU A 92 -3.76 12.79 1.24
N VAL A 93 -4.81 11.99 1.23
CA VAL A 93 -6.20 12.45 1.31
C VAL A 93 -6.87 11.68 2.45
N VAL A 94 -7.63 12.37 3.29
CA VAL A 94 -8.45 11.75 4.32
C VAL A 94 -9.91 12.05 4.03
N LEU A 95 -10.73 11.02 4.03
CA LEU A 95 -12.18 11.12 3.82
C LEU A 95 -12.93 10.32 4.87
N ARG A 96 -14.23 10.63 5.03
CA ARG A 96 -15.13 9.84 5.88
C ARG A 96 -15.76 8.72 5.07
N LEU A 97 -15.73 7.52 5.62
CA LEU A 97 -16.42 6.35 5.09
C LEU A 97 -17.17 5.66 6.23
N THR A 98 -18.36 5.17 5.96
CA THR A 98 -19.03 4.27 6.90
C THR A 98 -18.33 2.91 6.93
N GLY A 99 -18.52 2.15 8.00
CA GLY A 99 -17.97 0.79 8.08
C GLY A 99 -18.48 -0.10 6.93
N ALA A 100 -19.72 0.09 6.50
CA ALA A 100 -20.28 -0.63 5.36
C ALA A 100 -19.58 -0.25 4.04
N GLU A 101 -19.23 1.02 3.83
CA GLU A 101 -18.46 1.47 2.67
C GLU A 101 -17.03 0.90 2.69
N ILE A 102 -16.38 0.86 3.86
CA ILE A 102 -15.05 0.26 4.04
C ILE A 102 -15.07 -1.23 3.70
N LEU A 103 -16.10 -1.96 4.18
CA LEU A 103 -16.27 -3.38 3.86
C LEU A 103 -16.43 -3.60 2.36
N LYS A 104 -17.28 -2.84 1.68
CA LYS A 104 -17.47 -2.91 0.22
C LYS A 104 -16.18 -2.56 -0.55
N TYR A 105 -15.43 -1.58 -0.07
CA TYR A 105 -14.15 -1.20 -0.64
C TYR A 105 -13.15 -2.37 -0.59
N LEU A 106 -13.01 -3.01 0.56
CA LEU A 106 -12.12 -4.17 0.73
C LEU A 106 -12.58 -5.38 -0.09
N GLU A 107 -13.88 -5.67 -0.10
CA GLU A 107 -14.45 -6.72 -0.95
C GLU A 107 -14.07 -6.51 -2.43
N ALA A 108 -14.20 -5.30 -2.95
CA ALA A 108 -13.84 -4.98 -4.33
C ALA A 108 -12.32 -5.07 -4.58
N SER A 109 -11.52 -4.64 -3.60
CA SER A 109 -10.07 -4.79 -3.68
C SER A 109 -9.67 -6.25 -3.78
N TYR A 110 -10.12 -7.10 -2.85
CA TYR A 110 -9.79 -8.52 -2.84
C TYR A 110 -10.41 -9.28 -4.02
N ASP A 111 -11.56 -8.85 -4.56
CA ASP A 111 -12.08 -9.42 -5.80
C ASP A 111 -11.18 -9.14 -7.00
N ALA A 112 -10.49 -8.00 -7.05
CA ALA A 112 -9.51 -7.74 -8.08
C ALA A 112 -8.25 -8.62 -7.96
N TRP A 113 -7.96 -9.11 -6.77
CA TRP A 113 -6.73 -9.77 -6.34
C TRP A 113 -6.82 -11.30 -6.46
N ILE A 114 -7.90 -11.91 -5.90
CA ILE A 114 -8.02 -13.35 -5.71
C ILE A 114 -9.22 -13.98 -6.42
N ASN A 115 -9.07 -15.24 -6.79
CA ASN A 115 -10.15 -16.11 -7.23
C ASN A 115 -10.90 -16.69 -6.02
N THR A 116 -12.10 -17.24 -6.25
CA THR A 116 -12.79 -18.10 -5.28
C THR A 116 -12.27 -19.51 -5.45
N VAL A 117 -11.67 -20.09 -4.39
CA VAL A 117 -11.10 -21.45 -4.38
C VAL A 117 -11.59 -22.15 -3.13
N THR A 118 -12.48 -23.14 -3.28
CA THR A 118 -13.11 -23.81 -2.16
C THR A 118 -12.21 -24.83 -1.47
N GLU A 119 -11.29 -25.43 -2.22
CA GLU A 119 -10.33 -26.41 -1.73
C GLU A 119 -9.04 -26.37 -2.57
N PRO A 120 -7.89 -26.70 -1.98
CA PRO A 120 -6.64 -26.77 -2.73
C PRO A 120 -6.69 -27.97 -3.69
N TYR A 121 -6.51 -27.73 -4.99
CA TYR A 121 -6.35 -28.76 -5.99
C TYR A 121 -5.22 -28.39 -6.96
N GLU A 122 -4.69 -29.38 -7.66
CA GLU A 122 -3.63 -29.16 -8.64
C GLU A 122 -4.07 -28.15 -9.70
N ASN A 123 -3.23 -27.13 -9.95
CA ASN A 123 -3.48 -26.01 -10.85
C ASN A 123 -4.58 -25.00 -10.41
N ALA A 124 -5.06 -25.06 -9.17
CA ALA A 124 -5.91 -24.00 -8.62
C ALA A 124 -5.05 -22.76 -8.28
N HIS A 125 -5.27 -21.68 -9.00
CA HIS A 125 -4.65 -20.40 -8.69
C HIS A 125 -5.57 -19.58 -7.79
N VAL A 126 -5.11 -19.27 -6.57
CA VAL A 126 -5.83 -18.36 -5.67
C VAL A 126 -5.61 -16.92 -6.09
N LEU A 127 -4.39 -16.54 -6.47
CA LEU A 127 -4.12 -15.24 -7.07
C LEU A 127 -4.68 -15.18 -8.50
N LYS A 128 -5.33 -14.09 -8.87
CA LYS A 128 -5.80 -13.85 -10.25
C LYS A 128 -4.61 -13.62 -11.19
N ILE A 129 -4.05 -14.70 -11.71
CA ILE A 129 -2.95 -14.71 -12.68
C ILE A 129 -3.41 -15.30 -14.01
N LYS A 130 -2.68 -14.99 -15.08
CA LYS A 130 -2.91 -15.50 -16.41
C LYS A 130 -1.61 -15.67 -17.17
N GLN A 131 -1.57 -16.62 -18.09
CA GLN A 131 -0.47 -16.70 -19.06
C GLN A 131 -0.69 -15.70 -20.19
N SER A 132 0.34 -14.98 -20.56
CA SER A 132 0.34 -14.11 -21.74
C SER A 132 1.71 -14.05 -22.36
N LYS A 133 1.75 -13.77 -23.67
CA LYS A 133 3.01 -13.60 -24.41
C LYS A 133 3.73 -12.36 -23.86
N ASP A 134 4.99 -12.51 -23.50
CA ASP A 134 5.87 -11.40 -23.21
C ASP A 134 6.44 -10.89 -24.55
N TYR A 135 6.08 -9.66 -24.89
CA TYR A 135 6.48 -9.08 -26.18
C TYR A 135 7.98 -8.80 -26.30
N SER A 136 8.68 -8.66 -25.16
CA SER A 136 10.12 -8.43 -25.16
C SER A 136 10.93 -9.71 -25.40
N THR A 137 10.45 -10.83 -24.89
CA THR A 137 11.12 -12.14 -25.00
C THR A 137 10.50 -13.08 -26.00
N GLY A 138 9.25 -12.80 -26.44
CA GLY A 138 8.47 -13.67 -27.29
C GLY A 138 7.92 -14.93 -26.62
N LYS A 139 8.23 -15.15 -25.33
CA LYS A 139 7.85 -16.35 -24.56
C LYS A 139 6.54 -16.15 -23.79
N MET A 140 5.88 -17.24 -23.47
CA MET A 140 4.74 -17.22 -22.55
C MET A 140 5.26 -17.01 -21.12
N ALA A 141 4.62 -16.08 -20.38
CA ALA A 141 4.93 -15.77 -19.00
C ALA A 141 3.66 -15.60 -18.19
N TRP A 142 3.73 -15.92 -16.91
CA TRP A 142 2.66 -15.62 -15.97
C TRP A 142 2.64 -14.11 -15.67
N LYS A 143 1.45 -13.53 -15.65
CA LYS A 143 1.22 -12.12 -15.28
C LYS A 143 -0.01 -12.01 -14.41
N LEU A 144 -0.04 -10.98 -13.57
CA LEU A 144 -1.25 -10.62 -12.84
C LEU A 144 -2.37 -10.29 -13.82
N ALA A 145 -3.59 -10.73 -13.51
CA ALA A 145 -4.76 -10.44 -14.33
C ALA A 145 -5.15 -8.95 -14.27
N LYS A 146 -4.89 -8.30 -13.12
CA LYS A 146 -5.10 -6.87 -12.89
C LYS A 146 -3.86 -6.24 -12.25
N SER A 147 -3.75 -4.91 -12.33
CA SER A 147 -2.65 -4.17 -11.72
C SER A 147 -2.69 -4.27 -10.20
N PRO A 148 -1.56 -4.58 -9.53
CA PRO A 148 -1.48 -4.60 -8.06
C PRO A 148 -1.63 -3.21 -7.44
N ALA A 149 -1.57 -2.13 -8.21
CA ALA A 149 -1.94 -0.79 -7.76
C ALA A 149 -3.41 -0.68 -7.30
N ASN A 150 -4.23 -1.71 -7.56
CA ASN A 150 -5.63 -1.81 -7.12
C ASN A 150 -5.84 -2.87 -6.04
N PHE A 151 -4.77 -3.43 -5.48
CA PHE A 151 -4.82 -4.43 -4.42
C PHE A 151 -4.58 -3.75 -3.08
N ASP A 152 -5.58 -3.00 -2.61
CA ASP A 152 -5.48 -2.31 -1.33
C ASP A 152 -5.73 -3.28 -0.18
N SER A 153 -4.88 -3.18 0.84
CA SER A 153 -5.15 -3.69 2.19
C SER A 153 -5.52 -2.56 3.12
N ALA A 154 -5.97 -2.90 4.33
CA ALA A 154 -6.30 -1.93 5.35
C ALA A 154 -5.38 -2.07 6.58
N ALA A 155 -5.19 -0.95 7.29
CA ALA A 155 -4.66 -0.91 8.64
C ALA A 155 -5.61 -0.09 9.54
N GLY A 156 -5.49 -0.27 10.86
CA GLY A 156 -6.40 0.29 11.85
C GLY A 156 -7.55 -0.64 12.22
N ILE A 157 -7.66 -1.79 11.54
CA ILE A 157 -8.69 -2.81 11.77
C ILE A 157 -8.11 -4.22 11.77
N ASN A 158 -8.82 -5.15 12.39
CA ASN A 158 -8.55 -6.59 12.33
C ASN A 158 -9.57 -7.26 11.40
N TYR A 159 -9.10 -8.07 10.43
CA TYR A 159 -9.98 -8.73 9.50
C TYR A 159 -9.38 -9.99 8.88
N THR A 160 -10.27 -10.81 8.30
CA THR A 160 -9.89 -11.99 7.52
C THR A 160 -10.45 -11.90 6.12
N VAL A 161 -9.79 -12.56 5.18
CA VAL A 161 -10.22 -12.69 3.79
C VAL A 161 -10.36 -14.17 3.44
N ASP A 162 -11.60 -14.63 3.32
CA ASP A 162 -11.91 -16.03 3.02
C ASP A 162 -11.91 -16.26 1.50
N VAL A 163 -10.89 -16.96 1.00
CA VAL A 163 -10.74 -17.26 -0.42
C VAL A 163 -11.79 -18.26 -0.93
N THR A 164 -12.51 -18.96 -0.04
CA THR A 164 -13.57 -19.91 -0.43
C THR A 164 -14.90 -19.20 -0.72
N LYS A 165 -15.03 -17.93 -0.35
CA LYS A 165 -16.26 -17.15 -0.48
C LYS A 165 -16.27 -16.32 -1.76
N PRO A 166 -17.43 -16.08 -2.37
CA PRO A 166 -17.58 -15.18 -3.50
C PRO A 166 -17.42 -13.72 -3.08
N TYR A 167 -17.28 -12.84 -4.07
CA TYR A 167 -17.35 -11.39 -3.88
C TYR A 167 -18.58 -10.97 -3.05
N GLY A 168 -18.37 -10.07 -2.11
CA GLY A 168 -19.39 -9.55 -1.20
C GLY A 168 -19.57 -10.39 0.08
N SER A 169 -18.78 -11.45 0.27
CA SER A 169 -18.90 -12.34 1.44
C SER A 169 -17.55 -12.86 1.95
N ARG A 170 -16.44 -12.35 1.39
CA ARG A 170 -15.08 -12.88 1.70
C ARG A 170 -14.36 -12.13 2.80
N VAL A 171 -14.69 -10.85 3.01
CA VAL A 171 -14.04 -10.01 4.03
C VAL A 171 -14.88 -9.98 5.30
N VAL A 172 -14.26 -10.34 6.43
CA VAL A 172 -14.87 -10.24 7.75
C VAL A 172 -14.01 -9.35 8.64
N ILE A 173 -14.52 -8.14 8.95
CA ILE A 173 -13.88 -7.21 9.88
C ILE A 173 -14.38 -7.54 11.29
N THR A 174 -13.48 -7.84 12.22
CA THR A 174 -13.81 -8.26 13.59
C THR A 174 -13.88 -7.09 14.56
N ASP A 175 -12.89 -6.23 14.52
CA ASP A 175 -12.74 -5.09 15.43
C ASP A 175 -11.76 -4.04 14.88
N MET A 176 -11.63 -2.93 15.57
CA MET A 176 -10.56 -1.95 15.36
C MET A 176 -9.23 -2.50 15.91
N ALA A 177 -8.12 -1.95 15.46
CA ALA A 177 -6.78 -2.36 15.92
C ALA A 177 -6.58 -2.20 17.43
N ASP A 178 -7.25 -1.24 18.05
CA ASP A 178 -7.20 -0.98 19.49
C ASP A 178 -8.14 -1.87 20.32
N GLY A 179 -8.86 -2.79 19.64
CA GLY A 179 -9.81 -3.71 20.25
C GLY A 179 -11.23 -3.13 20.44
N SER A 180 -11.47 -1.89 20.04
CA SER A 180 -12.82 -1.33 20.04
C SER A 180 -13.67 -1.96 18.94
N LYS A 181 -15.01 -1.90 19.11
CA LYS A 181 -15.95 -2.52 18.16
C LYS A 181 -15.94 -1.78 16.82
N PHE A 182 -15.82 -2.54 15.73
CA PHE A 182 -16.09 -2.05 14.38
C PHE A 182 -17.60 -2.11 14.09
N GLU A 183 -18.18 -1.01 13.63
CA GLU A 183 -19.62 -0.88 13.37
C GLU A 183 -19.90 -0.43 11.94
N LEU A 184 -20.81 -1.11 11.25
CA LEU A 184 -21.09 -0.85 9.83
C LEU A 184 -21.68 0.52 9.58
N ASP A 185 -22.50 1.03 10.51
CA ASP A 185 -23.21 2.32 10.38
C ASP A 185 -22.40 3.51 10.90
N LYS A 186 -21.27 3.26 11.58
CA LYS A 186 -20.40 4.30 12.09
C LYS A 186 -19.53 4.87 10.98
N GLU A 187 -19.31 6.19 10.99
CA GLU A 187 -18.31 6.85 10.14
C GLU A 187 -16.90 6.74 10.75
N TYR A 188 -15.93 6.44 9.90
CA TYR A 188 -14.51 6.39 10.20
C TYR A 188 -13.73 7.32 9.24
N THR A 189 -12.68 7.92 9.74
CA THR A 189 -11.71 8.63 8.90
C THR A 189 -10.76 7.63 8.24
N ALA A 190 -10.68 7.67 6.92
CA ALA A 190 -9.84 6.79 6.12
C ALA A 190 -8.77 7.57 5.36
N ALA A 191 -7.50 7.22 5.57
CA ALA A 191 -6.38 7.74 4.81
C ALA A 191 -6.24 6.97 3.49
N ILE A 192 -6.21 7.70 2.37
CA ILE A 192 -5.99 7.19 1.02
C ILE A 192 -4.99 8.07 0.27
N THR A 193 -4.63 7.70 -0.95
CA THR A 193 -3.81 8.51 -1.84
C THR A 193 -4.66 9.37 -2.78
N THR A 194 -4.06 10.45 -3.35
CA THR A 194 -4.70 11.21 -4.44
C THR A 194 -5.06 10.34 -5.63
N TYR A 195 -4.27 9.31 -5.95
CA TYR A 195 -4.61 8.33 -6.99
C TYR A 195 -5.99 7.71 -6.75
N ARG A 196 -6.27 7.37 -5.50
CA ARG A 196 -7.54 6.73 -5.12
C ARG A 196 -8.68 7.75 -5.07
N SER A 197 -8.43 8.97 -4.58
CA SER A 197 -9.46 10.01 -4.45
C SER A 197 -10.01 10.53 -5.78
N VAL A 198 -9.27 10.36 -6.89
CA VAL A 198 -9.76 10.68 -8.23
C VAL A 198 -10.49 9.50 -8.90
N GLY A 199 -10.87 8.47 -8.15
CA GLY A 199 -11.64 7.32 -8.63
C GLY A 199 -10.81 6.21 -9.29
N SER A 200 -9.47 6.35 -9.32
CA SER A 200 -8.61 5.35 -9.96
C SER A 200 -8.76 3.98 -9.29
N GLY A 201 -8.87 2.94 -10.12
CA GLY A 201 -9.07 1.56 -9.69
C GLY A 201 -10.50 1.20 -9.30
N GLY A 202 -11.43 2.17 -9.25
CA GLY A 202 -12.86 1.94 -9.04
C GLY A 202 -13.27 1.51 -7.63
N LEU A 203 -12.35 1.50 -6.64
CA LEU A 203 -12.66 0.99 -5.30
C LEU A 203 -13.61 1.90 -4.52
N LEU A 204 -13.48 3.23 -4.63
CA LEU A 204 -14.42 4.17 -4.03
C LEU A 204 -15.82 4.06 -4.66
N LYS A 205 -15.87 3.85 -6.00
CA LYS A 205 -17.14 3.59 -6.68
C LYS A 205 -17.80 2.29 -6.18
N ALA A 206 -17.04 1.24 -6.00
CA ALA A 206 -17.54 -0.01 -5.43
C ALA A 206 -18.01 0.14 -3.99
N ALA A 207 -17.43 1.08 -3.22
CA ALA A 207 -17.88 1.44 -1.88
C ALA A 207 -19.20 2.21 -1.87
N GLY A 208 -19.62 2.81 -3.02
CA GLY A 208 -20.85 3.57 -3.15
C GLY A 208 -20.65 5.07 -3.43
N LEU A 209 -19.39 5.52 -3.57
CA LEU A 209 -19.07 6.90 -3.97
C LEU A 209 -18.97 6.95 -5.52
N GLU A 210 -20.09 7.11 -6.17
CA GLU A 210 -20.21 6.86 -7.61
C GLU A 210 -19.53 7.89 -8.51
N ASP A 211 -19.37 9.14 -8.03
CA ASP A 211 -18.80 10.25 -8.79
C ASP A 211 -17.79 11.06 -7.95
N MET A 212 -17.11 11.98 -8.63
CA MET A 212 -16.12 12.85 -7.99
C MET A 212 -16.72 13.77 -6.94
N LYS A 213 -17.99 14.18 -7.09
CA LYS A 213 -18.66 15.05 -6.13
C LYS A 213 -18.90 14.30 -4.83
N SER A 214 -19.38 13.08 -4.89
CA SER A 214 -19.62 12.24 -3.70
C SER A 214 -18.31 11.95 -2.94
N VAL A 215 -17.19 11.80 -3.64
CA VAL A 215 -15.86 11.68 -3.01
C VAL A 215 -15.45 13.01 -2.37
N GLU A 216 -15.59 14.13 -3.09
CA GLU A 216 -15.20 15.46 -2.62
C GLU A 216 -15.95 15.88 -1.36
N ASP A 217 -17.25 15.62 -1.30
CA ASP A 217 -18.12 15.91 -0.16
C ASP A 217 -17.71 15.15 1.13
N ARG A 218 -16.93 14.06 0.99
CA ARG A 218 -16.43 13.23 2.11
C ARG A 218 -15.01 13.58 2.56
N ILE A 219 -14.25 14.38 1.78
CA ILE A 219 -12.87 14.71 2.12
C ILE A 219 -12.83 15.69 3.28
N VAL A 220 -12.09 15.31 4.33
CA VAL A 220 -11.88 16.13 5.54
C VAL A 220 -10.48 16.72 5.63
N TYR A 221 -9.52 16.16 4.90
CA TYR A 221 -8.14 16.66 4.89
C TYR A 221 -7.41 16.34 3.59
N ARG A 222 -6.63 17.31 3.10
CA ARG A 222 -5.69 17.15 1.99
C ARG A 222 -4.29 17.44 2.50
N GLY A 223 -3.49 16.40 2.56
CA GLY A 223 -2.14 16.45 3.12
C GLY A 223 -1.05 16.68 2.08
N PRO A 224 0.20 16.72 2.53
CA PRO A 224 1.36 16.83 1.66
C PRO A 224 1.59 15.53 0.87
N GLU A 225 2.59 15.57 -0.01
CA GLU A 225 3.10 14.39 -0.70
C GLU A 225 3.67 13.36 0.29
N PHE A 226 3.47 12.08 0.00
CA PHE A 226 3.98 10.99 0.84
C PHE A 226 5.51 11.02 1.00
N ARG A 227 6.25 11.51 0.00
CA ARG A 227 7.71 11.72 0.14
C ARG A 227 8.05 12.76 1.21
N THR A 228 7.24 13.82 1.31
CA THR A 228 7.37 14.82 2.38
C THR A 228 7.01 14.24 3.75
N ILE A 229 5.96 13.40 3.80
CA ILE A 229 5.57 12.69 5.04
C ILE A 229 6.71 11.76 5.46
N LEU A 230 7.27 11.00 4.54
CA LEU A 230 8.39 10.10 4.78
C LEU A 230 9.64 10.84 5.30
N TYR A 231 9.98 11.97 4.67
CA TYR A 231 11.06 12.81 5.16
C TYR A 231 10.83 13.30 6.59
N ARG A 232 9.61 13.79 6.87
CA ARG A 232 9.22 14.22 8.23
C ARG A 232 9.23 13.08 9.24
N TYR A 233 8.82 11.88 8.81
CA TYR A 233 8.86 10.67 9.63
C TYR A 233 10.29 10.35 10.04
N PHE A 234 11.24 10.34 9.10
CA PHE A 234 12.67 10.15 9.41
C PHE A 234 13.20 11.24 10.35
N LYS A 235 12.88 12.51 10.09
CA LYS A 235 13.31 13.61 10.95
C LYS A 235 12.80 13.49 12.39
N LYS A 236 11.60 12.95 12.57
CA LYS A 236 10.99 12.76 13.90
C LYS A 236 11.50 11.50 14.60
N ASN A 237 11.63 10.39 13.89
CA ASN A 237 11.86 9.07 14.47
C ASN A 237 13.29 8.54 14.24
N GLY A 238 14.07 9.15 13.36
CA GLY A 238 15.43 8.75 13.01
C GLY A 238 15.50 7.48 12.14
N SER A 239 14.57 6.57 12.29
CA SER A 239 14.59 5.28 11.58
C SER A 239 13.20 4.72 11.29
N ILE A 240 13.15 3.81 10.31
CA ILE A 240 12.05 2.87 10.10
C ILE A 240 12.46 1.55 10.75
N ASP A 241 11.75 1.17 11.81
CA ASP A 241 11.91 -0.09 12.51
C ASP A 241 10.63 -0.93 12.31
N PRO A 242 10.71 -2.13 11.70
CA PRO A 242 9.55 -3.00 11.53
C PRO A 242 8.79 -3.31 12.82
N ALA A 243 9.48 -3.37 13.96
CA ALA A 243 8.84 -3.60 15.25
C ALA A 243 7.94 -2.42 15.68
N VAL A 244 8.26 -1.19 15.23
CA VAL A 244 7.48 0.02 15.52
C VAL A 244 6.37 0.22 14.48
N VAL A 245 6.70 0.12 13.18
CA VAL A 245 5.70 0.30 12.11
C VAL A 245 4.72 -0.86 12.02
N GLY A 246 5.01 -2.00 12.62
CA GLY A 246 4.14 -3.17 12.68
C GLY A 246 3.38 -3.31 14.02
N ASP A 247 3.33 -2.27 14.87
CA ASP A 247 2.57 -2.35 16.12
C ASP A 247 1.11 -2.73 15.86
N PRO A 248 0.67 -3.95 16.28
CA PRO A 248 -0.69 -4.42 16.02
C PRO A 248 -1.78 -3.52 16.59
N LYS A 249 -1.49 -2.76 17.64
CA LYS A 249 -2.43 -1.79 18.24
C LYS A 249 -2.68 -0.58 17.35
N VAL A 250 -1.83 -0.37 16.35
CA VAL A 250 -1.94 0.74 15.39
C VAL A 250 -2.39 0.22 14.03
N VAL A 251 -1.67 -0.76 13.48
CA VAL A 251 -1.95 -1.24 12.13
C VAL A 251 -3.02 -2.34 12.09
N GLY A 252 -3.32 -2.97 13.24
CA GLY A 252 -4.21 -4.13 13.28
C GLY A 252 -3.57 -5.38 12.67
N SER A 253 -4.42 -6.34 12.33
CA SER A 253 -3.97 -7.59 11.74
C SER A 253 -4.94 -8.08 10.66
N TRP A 254 -4.40 -8.70 9.61
CA TRP A 254 -5.24 -9.36 8.63
C TRP A 254 -4.56 -10.63 8.09
N LYS A 255 -5.37 -11.56 7.61
CA LYS A 255 -4.88 -12.80 7.00
C LYS A 255 -5.88 -13.39 6.02
N PHE A 256 -5.36 -14.15 5.07
CA PHE A 256 -6.19 -15.03 4.25
C PHE A 256 -6.59 -16.29 5.03
N VAL A 257 -7.79 -16.74 4.82
CA VAL A 257 -8.33 -18.01 5.32
C VAL A 257 -8.99 -18.77 4.15
N PRO A 258 -9.11 -20.10 4.25
CA PRO A 258 -8.58 -21.01 5.26
C PRO A 258 -7.04 -21.15 5.20
N GLU A 259 -6.47 -21.99 6.06
CA GLU A 259 -5.03 -22.12 6.28
C GLU A 259 -4.18 -22.39 5.02
N PHE A 260 -4.76 -23.07 4.02
CA PHE A 260 -4.05 -23.33 2.76
C PHE A 260 -3.83 -22.08 1.90
N ALA A 261 -4.64 -21.03 2.06
CA ALA A 261 -4.67 -19.91 1.13
C ALA A 261 -3.34 -19.13 1.03
N PRO A 262 -2.65 -18.77 2.13
CA PRO A 262 -1.35 -18.08 2.03
C PRO A 262 -0.30 -18.89 1.27
N ALA A 263 -0.24 -20.20 1.48
CA ALA A 263 0.72 -21.07 0.80
C ALA A 263 0.41 -21.20 -0.70
N ALA A 264 -0.86 -21.33 -1.08
CA ALA A 264 -1.30 -21.37 -2.46
C ALA A 264 -1.02 -20.04 -3.19
N ILE A 265 -1.32 -18.90 -2.57
CA ILE A 265 -1.00 -17.58 -3.15
C ILE A 265 0.52 -17.40 -3.29
N LYS A 266 1.30 -17.87 -2.32
CA LYS A 266 2.76 -17.82 -2.41
C LYS A 266 3.28 -18.62 -3.61
N ALA A 267 2.72 -19.82 -3.87
CA ALA A 267 3.07 -20.58 -5.06
C ALA A 267 2.74 -19.82 -6.36
N ASP A 268 1.60 -19.14 -6.42
CA ASP A 268 1.24 -18.29 -7.56
C ASP A 268 2.22 -17.12 -7.74
N VAL A 269 2.69 -16.52 -6.64
CA VAL A 269 3.71 -15.45 -6.66
C VAL A 269 5.05 -15.97 -7.17
N GLU A 270 5.41 -17.21 -6.86
CA GLU A 270 6.62 -17.85 -7.37
C GLU A 270 6.56 -18.10 -8.90
N LEU A 271 5.36 -18.34 -9.44
CA LEU A 271 5.15 -18.42 -10.90
C LEU A 271 5.36 -17.05 -11.58
N LEU A 272 4.99 -15.96 -10.89
CA LEU A 272 5.13 -14.61 -11.43
C LEU A 272 6.58 -14.10 -11.42
N TYR A 273 7.31 -14.34 -10.33
CA TYR A 273 8.58 -13.65 -10.03
C TYR A 273 9.76 -14.59 -9.75
N GLY A 274 9.54 -15.89 -9.79
CA GLY A 274 10.52 -16.90 -9.40
C GLY A 274 10.63 -17.07 -7.88
N LYS A 275 11.43 -18.08 -7.47
CA LYS A 275 11.69 -18.38 -6.05
C LYS A 275 12.63 -17.36 -5.40
#